data_f2b9595b5308aacac438854e784b58aa
#
_entry.id   f2b9595b5308aacac438854e784b58aa
#
_cell.length_a   1.000
_cell.length_b   1.000
_cell.length_c   1.000
_cell.angle_alpha   90.00
_cell.angle_beta   90.00
_cell.angle_gamma   90.00
#
_symmetry.space_group_name_H-M   'P 1'
#
loop_
_entity.id
_entity.type
_entity.pdbx_description
1 polymer ?
#
loop_
_entity_poly.entity_id
_entity_poly.type
_entity_poly.pdbx_seq_one_letter_code
_entity_poly.pdbx_strand_id
1 'polypeptide(L)'
;MRNGVATLAAFTIVLLLSSCSGGDDRETVLVMAASSLTDAFIEIETAFEAANPEIDVQLNLAGSASLLEQIVQGAPADVFASANASTMQAVVDAGAANTSTPFAGNTLQIAVPLGNPANVSDIADLADSDLLVGLCGEQVPCGQFARQALDQAGVVASIDTNEGDVRALVTKLEAGELDAGIVYATDVIASPEIEGIALPANTDVAITYPIAVLTDSPNPDLARTFFDFVLSARGQALLADAGFIAP
;
A
#
# COMPACT_ATOMS: atom_id res chain seq x y z
N MET A 1 89.65 -6.08 -16.04
CA MET A 1 88.41 -6.03 -16.78
C MET A 1 87.42 -7.06 -16.14
N ARG A 2 86.58 -6.65 -15.22
CA ARG A 2 85.64 -7.55 -14.53
C ARG A 2 84.25 -7.00 -14.64
N ASN A 3 83.41 -7.67 -15.43
CA ASN A 3 82.00 -7.34 -15.61
C ASN A 3 81.22 -7.83 -14.39
N GLY A 4 80.61 -6.92 -13.68
CA GLY A 4 79.60 -7.20 -12.64
C GLY A 4 78.20 -7.17 -13.24
N VAL A 5 77.52 -8.31 -13.18
CA VAL A 5 76.15 -8.47 -13.55
C VAL A 5 75.32 -8.22 -12.26
N ALA A 6 74.53 -7.16 -12.28
CA ALA A 6 73.56 -6.83 -11.22
C ALA A 6 72.23 -7.54 -11.51
N THR A 7 71.86 -8.49 -10.65
CA THR A 7 70.56 -9.20 -10.74
C THR A 7 69.49 -8.40 -10.00
N LEU A 8 68.53 -7.86 -10.72
CA LEU A 8 67.37 -7.17 -10.17
C LEU A 8 66.31 -8.23 -9.78
N ALA A 9 66.06 -8.40 -8.48
CA ALA A 9 64.97 -9.22 -7.98
C ALA A 9 63.67 -8.40 -7.99
N ALA A 10 62.74 -8.75 -8.88
CA ALA A 10 61.38 -8.16 -8.91
C ALA A 10 60.52 -8.81 -7.83
N PHE A 11 60.18 -8.04 -6.80
CA PHE A 11 59.25 -8.46 -5.74
C PHE A 11 57.81 -8.16 -6.21
N THR A 12 57.10 -9.20 -6.62
CA THR A 12 55.70 -9.11 -7.02
C THR A 12 54.81 -9.11 -5.77
N ILE A 13 54.31 -7.94 -5.38
CA ILE A 13 53.30 -7.82 -4.32
C ILE A 13 51.97 -8.20 -4.92
N VAL A 14 51.44 -9.36 -4.56
CA VAL A 14 50.06 -9.77 -4.84
C VAL A 14 49.14 -9.09 -3.81
N LEU A 15 48.49 -8.00 -4.20
CA LEU A 15 47.38 -7.42 -3.42
C LEU A 15 46.17 -8.35 -3.56
N LEU A 16 45.89 -9.12 -2.51
CA LEU A 16 44.61 -9.77 -2.32
C LEU A 16 43.57 -8.69 -2.00
N LEU A 17 42.85 -8.22 -3.02
CA LEU A 17 41.60 -7.46 -2.86
C LEU A 17 40.56 -8.45 -2.37
N SER A 18 40.37 -8.55 -1.05
CA SER A 18 39.19 -9.14 -0.45
C SER A 18 38.02 -8.20 -0.77
N SER A 19 37.30 -8.49 -1.86
CA SER A 19 36.02 -7.91 -2.15
C SER A 19 35.01 -8.43 -1.11
N CYS A 20 34.80 -7.69 -0.03
CA CYS A 20 33.60 -7.83 0.79
C CYS A 20 32.45 -7.28 -0.02
N SER A 21 31.85 -8.09 -0.89
CA SER A 21 30.48 -7.87 -1.31
C SER A 21 29.61 -8.35 -0.14
N GLY A 22 29.29 -7.44 0.78
CA GLY A 22 28.19 -7.64 1.72
C GLY A 22 26.90 -7.50 0.92
N GLY A 23 26.57 -8.51 0.13
CA GLY A 23 25.19 -8.73 -0.32
C GLY A 23 24.41 -9.16 0.92
N ASP A 24 23.26 -8.60 1.12
CA ASP A 24 22.28 -9.13 2.07
C ASP A 24 21.93 -10.54 1.55
N ASP A 25 22.38 -11.58 2.27
CA ASP A 25 22.16 -12.98 1.86
C ASP A 25 20.73 -13.46 2.20
N ARG A 26 19.83 -12.53 2.59
CA ARG A 26 18.44 -12.84 2.90
C ARG A 26 17.65 -13.19 1.64
N GLU A 27 16.76 -14.16 1.78
CA GLU A 27 15.79 -14.46 0.71
C GLU A 27 14.73 -13.36 0.66
N THR A 28 14.33 -12.91 -0.53
CA THR A 28 13.44 -11.77 -0.69
C THR A 28 12.03 -12.24 -1.02
N VAL A 29 11.01 -11.66 -0.35
CA VAL A 29 9.61 -11.74 -0.75
C VAL A 29 9.13 -10.37 -1.24
N LEU A 30 8.59 -10.32 -2.47
CA LEU A 30 8.12 -9.11 -3.12
C LEU A 30 6.60 -8.97 -2.90
N VAL A 31 6.19 -7.96 -2.15
CA VAL A 31 4.79 -7.74 -1.79
C VAL A 31 4.27 -6.47 -2.45
N MET A 32 3.27 -6.61 -3.30
CA MET A 32 2.50 -5.49 -3.83
C MET A 32 1.25 -5.27 -2.98
N ALA A 33 1.12 -4.10 -2.36
CA ALA A 33 -0.02 -3.81 -1.49
C ALA A 33 -0.63 -2.43 -1.76
N ALA A 34 -1.94 -2.35 -1.60
CA ALA A 34 -2.69 -1.10 -1.76
C ALA A 34 -2.11 0.02 -0.86
N SER A 35 -2.06 1.25 -1.36
CA SER A 35 -1.51 2.41 -0.63
C SER A 35 -2.18 2.66 0.73
N SER A 36 -3.47 2.31 0.88
CA SER A 36 -4.18 2.35 2.17
C SER A 36 -3.69 1.34 3.21
N LEU A 37 -2.87 0.36 2.81
CA LEU A 37 -2.26 -0.64 3.68
C LEU A 37 -0.86 -0.23 4.17
N THR A 38 -0.35 0.94 3.75
CA THR A 38 1.05 1.35 3.95
C THR A 38 1.50 1.17 5.40
N ASP A 39 0.83 1.82 6.35
CA ASP A 39 1.28 1.83 7.74
C ASP A 39 1.17 0.44 8.37
N ALA A 40 0.06 -0.28 8.12
CA ALA A 40 -0.13 -1.63 8.62
C ALA A 40 0.87 -2.64 8.03
N PHE A 41 1.20 -2.52 6.73
CA PHE A 41 2.13 -3.45 6.08
C PHE A 41 3.59 -3.19 6.46
N ILE A 42 3.98 -1.96 6.79
CA ILE A 42 5.30 -1.65 7.39
C ILE A 42 5.44 -2.33 8.76
N GLU A 43 4.39 -2.31 9.60
CA GLU A 43 4.39 -3.02 10.88
C GLU A 43 4.39 -4.55 10.70
N ILE A 44 3.66 -5.06 9.70
CA ILE A 44 3.63 -6.47 9.33
C ILE A 44 5.01 -6.92 8.83
N GLU A 45 5.66 -6.15 7.93
CA GLU A 45 7.03 -6.37 7.45
C GLU A 45 7.98 -6.48 8.65
N THR A 46 7.99 -5.48 9.52
CA THR A 46 8.85 -5.45 10.71
C THR A 46 8.65 -6.70 11.60
N ALA A 47 7.38 -7.07 11.85
CA ALA A 47 7.07 -8.20 12.69
C ALA A 47 7.35 -9.55 12.02
N PHE A 48 7.18 -9.64 10.70
CA PHE A 48 7.48 -10.82 9.91
C PHE A 48 8.97 -11.09 9.85
N GLU A 49 9.78 -10.06 9.53
CA GLU A 49 11.25 -10.16 9.49
C GLU A 49 11.86 -10.46 10.87
N ALA A 50 11.30 -9.91 11.95
CA ALA A 50 11.72 -10.26 13.30
C ALA A 50 11.48 -11.74 13.64
N ALA A 51 10.45 -12.35 13.05
CA ALA A 51 10.16 -13.79 13.20
C ALA A 51 10.93 -14.67 12.22
N ASN A 52 11.41 -14.10 11.08
CA ASN A 52 12.11 -14.79 9.99
C ASN A 52 13.32 -13.97 9.56
N PRO A 53 14.41 -13.95 10.36
CA PRO A 53 15.55 -13.03 10.13
C PRO A 53 16.30 -13.26 8.81
N GLU A 54 16.12 -14.42 8.19
CA GLU A 54 16.67 -14.80 6.89
C GLU A 54 15.87 -14.28 5.69
N ILE A 55 14.70 -13.65 5.93
CA ILE A 55 13.84 -13.15 4.88
C ILE A 55 13.83 -11.61 4.89
N ASP A 56 13.85 -11.02 3.70
CA ASP A 56 13.72 -9.60 3.40
C ASP A 56 12.37 -9.35 2.72
N VAL A 57 11.52 -8.51 3.29
CA VAL A 57 10.25 -8.13 2.68
C VAL A 57 10.43 -6.84 1.90
N GLN A 58 10.13 -6.85 0.63
CA GLN A 58 10.16 -5.65 -0.19
C GLN A 58 8.74 -5.24 -0.57
N LEU A 59 8.30 -4.11 -0.02
CA LEU A 59 6.97 -3.57 -0.25
C LEU A 59 6.96 -2.65 -1.49
N ASN A 60 6.06 -2.91 -2.43
CA ASN A 60 5.65 -1.97 -3.47
C ASN A 60 4.24 -1.48 -3.14
N LEU A 61 4.15 -0.24 -2.64
CA LEU A 61 2.93 0.37 -2.12
C LEU A 61 2.41 1.41 -3.12
N ALA A 62 1.25 1.14 -3.72
CA ALA A 62 0.64 2.03 -4.71
C ALA A 62 -0.89 1.80 -4.79
N GLY A 63 -1.59 2.57 -5.62
CA GLY A 63 -3.01 2.32 -5.90
C GLY A 63 -3.22 0.91 -6.48
N SER A 64 -4.22 0.17 -5.96
CA SER A 64 -4.47 -1.22 -6.39
C SER A 64 -4.63 -1.37 -7.90
N ALA A 65 -5.22 -0.39 -8.58
CA ALA A 65 -5.37 -0.40 -10.04
C ALA A 65 -4.01 -0.33 -10.76
N SER A 66 -3.07 0.51 -10.27
CA SER A 66 -1.72 0.60 -10.83
C SER A 66 -0.92 -0.68 -10.58
N LEU A 67 -1.08 -1.30 -9.40
CA LEU A 67 -0.43 -2.59 -9.09
C LEU A 67 -0.98 -3.72 -9.97
N LEU A 68 -2.30 -3.76 -10.21
CA LEU A 68 -2.92 -4.69 -11.17
C LEU A 68 -2.25 -4.56 -12.56
N GLU A 69 -2.10 -3.33 -13.06
CA GLU A 69 -1.44 -3.09 -14.35
C GLU A 69 0.00 -3.62 -14.38
N GLN A 70 0.78 -3.37 -13.32
CA GLN A 70 2.15 -3.87 -13.19
C GLN A 70 2.18 -5.41 -13.19
N ILE A 71 1.31 -6.07 -12.42
CA ILE A 71 1.20 -7.53 -12.34
C ILE A 71 0.88 -8.11 -13.72
N VAL A 72 -0.13 -7.58 -14.41
CA VAL A 72 -0.55 -8.06 -15.73
C VAL A 72 0.52 -7.83 -16.80
N GLN A 73 1.36 -6.80 -16.63
CA GLN A 73 2.53 -6.55 -17.48
C GLN A 73 3.74 -7.41 -17.14
N GLY A 74 3.63 -8.29 -16.14
CA GLY A 74 4.69 -9.24 -15.75
C GLY A 74 5.74 -8.66 -14.81
N ALA A 75 5.41 -7.61 -14.05
CA ALA A 75 6.29 -7.16 -12.97
C ALA A 75 6.43 -8.26 -11.92
N PRO A 76 7.66 -8.57 -11.46
CA PRO A 76 7.87 -9.61 -10.47
C PRO A 76 7.20 -9.23 -9.14
N ALA A 77 6.41 -10.15 -8.60
CA ALA A 77 5.82 -10.05 -7.27
C ALA A 77 5.42 -11.44 -6.77
N ASP A 78 5.41 -11.60 -5.47
CA ASP A 78 5.08 -12.84 -4.78
C ASP A 78 3.66 -12.81 -4.23
N VAL A 79 3.27 -11.67 -3.64
CA VAL A 79 1.97 -11.46 -2.98
C VAL A 79 1.35 -10.17 -3.46
N PHE A 80 0.03 -10.19 -3.65
CA PHE A 80 -0.76 -8.98 -3.91
C PHE A 80 -1.88 -8.81 -2.88
N ALA A 81 -1.97 -7.64 -2.27
CA ALA A 81 -3.03 -7.23 -1.36
C ALA A 81 -3.77 -6.01 -1.91
N SER A 82 -5.04 -6.18 -2.25
CA SER A 82 -5.87 -5.15 -2.89
C SER A 82 -6.83 -4.48 -1.91
N ALA A 83 -7.16 -3.21 -2.15
CA ALA A 83 -8.16 -2.46 -1.38
C ALA A 83 -9.61 -2.77 -1.81
N ASN A 84 -9.84 -3.59 -2.84
CA ASN A 84 -11.18 -4.05 -3.21
C ASN A 84 -11.16 -5.41 -3.92
N ALA A 85 -12.32 -6.06 -3.90
CA ALA A 85 -12.51 -7.36 -4.52
C ALA A 85 -12.48 -7.32 -6.06
N SER A 86 -12.93 -6.22 -6.69
CA SER A 86 -13.01 -6.13 -8.16
C SER A 86 -11.62 -6.08 -8.80
N THR A 87 -10.67 -5.33 -8.23
CA THR A 87 -9.28 -5.30 -8.70
C THR A 87 -8.60 -6.66 -8.51
N MET A 88 -8.81 -7.32 -7.36
CA MET A 88 -8.29 -8.67 -7.14
C MET A 88 -8.91 -9.68 -8.11
N GLN A 89 -10.21 -9.58 -8.40
CA GLN A 89 -10.85 -10.45 -9.38
C GLN A 89 -10.23 -10.28 -10.77
N ALA A 90 -9.89 -9.05 -11.17
CA ALA A 90 -9.20 -8.81 -12.44
C ALA A 90 -7.80 -9.47 -12.49
N VAL A 91 -7.07 -9.54 -11.35
CA VAL A 91 -5.80 -10.30 -11.26
C VAL A 91 -6.04 -11.80 -11.44
N VAL A 92 -7.11 -12.33 -10.85
CA VAL A 92 -7.50 -13.75 -11.02
C VAL A 92 -7.93 -14.03 -12.45
N ASP A 93 -8.75 -13.17 -13.05
CA ASP A 93 -9.23 -13.32 -14.44
C ASP A 93 -8.08 -13.24 -15.45
N ALA A 94 -7.03 -12.47 -15.15
CA ALA A 94 -5.79 -12.43 -15.93
C ALA A 94 -4.90 -13.68 -15.74
N GLY A 95 -5.27 -14.60 -14.83
CA GLY A 95 -4.49 -15.81 -14.51
C GLY A 95 -3.26 -15.53 -13.63
N ALA A 96 -3.08 -14.30 -13.15
CA ALA A 96 -1.95 -13.94 -12.30
C ALA A 96 -2.10 -14.39 -10.83
N ALA A 97 -3.31 -14.79 -10.42
CA ALA A 97 -3.55 -15.50 -9.17
C ALA A 97 -4.63 -16.56 -9.37
N ASN A 98 -4.57 -17.66 -8.62
CA ASN A 98 -5.60 -18.72 -8.71
C ASN A 98 -6.80 -18.45 -7.80
N THR A 99 -6.54 -17.92 -6.61
CA THR A 99 -7.54 -17.64 -5.57
C THR A 99 -7.09 -16.46 -4.73
N SER A 100 -8.03 -15.82 -4.05
CA SER A 100 -7.75 -14.80 -3.06
C SER A 100 -8.52 -15.07 -1.77
N THR A 101 -8.07 -14.47 -0.68
CA THR A 101 -8.69 -14.60 0.64
C THR A 101 -8.97 -13.20 1.19
N PRO A 102 -10.20 -12.87 1.62
CA PRO A 102 -10.47 -11.68 2.41
C PRO A 102 -9.63 -11.70 3.70
N PHE A 103 -8.98 -10.60 4.04
CA PHE A 103 -8.13 -10.55 5.24
C PHE A 103 -8.38 -9.32 6.12
N ALA A 104 -9.02 -8.29 5.60
CA ALA A 104 -9.36 -7.08 6.34
C ALA A 104 -10.61 -6.42 5.76
N GLY A 105 -11.28 -5.60 6.56
CA GLY A 105 -12.32 -4.68 6.15
C GLY A 105 -11.95 -3.25 6.54
N ASN A 106 -12.70 -2.28 6.00
CA ASN A 106 -12.53 -0.86 6.32
C ASN A 106 -13.86 -0.12 6.20
N THR A 107 -13.87 1.15 6.63
CA THR A 107 -14.99 2.08 6.43
C THR A 107 -14.48 3.37 5.81
N LEU A 108 -15.39 4.24 5.36
CA LEU A 108 -15.06 5.55 4.83
C LEU A 108 -15.31 6.64 5.86
N GLN A 109 -14.55 7.74 5.72
CA GLN A 109 -14.80 9.00 6.39
C GLN A 109 -14.58 10.16 5.41
N ILE A 110 -15.23 11.30 5.67
CA ILE A 110 -14.80 12.56 5.09
C ILE A 110 -13.58 12.99 5.88
N ALA A 111 -12.46 13.22 5.20
CA ALA A 111 -11.26 13.77 5.80
C ALA A 111 -11.16 15.26 5.49
N VAL A 112 -10.77 16.03 6.50
CA VAL A 112 -10.53 17.47 6.41
C VAL A 112 -9.17 17.78 7.05
N PRO A 113 -8.49 18.87 6.68
CA PRO A 113 -7.29 19.32 7.39
C PRO A 113 -7.56 19.55 8.89
N LEU A 114 -6.52 19.38 9.71
CA LEU A 114 -6.61 19.55 11.16
C LEU A 114 -7.26 20.89 11.54
N GLY A 115 -8.25 20.84 12.44
CA GLY A 115 -9.02 22.00 12.87
C GLY A 115 -10.14 22.40 11.89
N ASN A 116 -10.35 21.66 10.82
CA ASN A 116 -11.46 21.81 9.88
C ASN A 116 -11.72 23.28 9.47
N PRO A 117 -10.77 23.96 8.83
CA PRO A 117 -10.87 25.41 8.56
C PRO A 117 -12.05 25.78 7.65
N ALA A 118 -12.51 24.87 6.81
CA ALA A 118 -13.64 25.06 5.92
C ALA A 118 -15.02 24.77 6.58
N ASN A 119 -15.03 24.28 7.84
CA ASN A 119 -16.22 23.93 8.61
C ASN A 119 -17.12 22.90 7.91
N VAL A 120 -16.54 21.92 7.23
CA VAL A 120 -17.26 20.78 6.64
C VAL A 120 -17.87 19.96 7.78
N SER A 121 -19.12 19.56 7.65
CA SER A 121 -19.86 18.85 8.70
C SER A 121 -20.59 17.60 8.24
N ASP A 122 -20.89 17.52 6.93
CA ASP A 122 -21.66 16.42 6.34
C ASP A 122 -21.17 16.17 4.91
N ILE A 123 -21.52 15.00 4.35
CA ILE A 123 -21.25 14.63 2.96
C ILE A 123 -21.95 15.59 1.97
N ALA A 124 -23.08 16.22 2.36
CA ALA A 124 -23.78 17.19 1.53
C ALA A 124 -22.95 18.47 1.28
N ASP A 125 -22.06 18.84 2.20
CA ASP A 125 -21.19 20.01 2.04
C ASP A 125 -20.20 19.84 0.87
N LEU A 126 -19.89 18.59 0.47
CA LEU A 126 -19.05 18.31 -0.70
C LEU A 126 -19.65 18.75 -2.05
N ALA A 127 -20.93 19.15 -2.07
CA ALA A 127 -21.57 19.75 -3.24
C ALA A 127 -21.33 21.25 -3.36
N ASP A 128 -20.74 21.89 -2.35
CA ASP A 128 -20.41 23.32 -2.38
C ASP A 128 -19.22 23.57 -3.31
N SER A 129 -19.40 24.40 -4.32
CA SER A 129 -18.37 24.75 -5.29
C SER A 129 -17.32 25.73 -4.77
N ASP A 130 -17.51 26.28 -3.57
CA ASP A 130 -16.54 27.15 -2.92
C ASP A 130 -15.51 26.32 -2.12
N LEU A 131 -15.74 25.01 -1.91
CA LEU A 131 -14.81 24.09 -1.29
C LEU A 131 -13.90 23.44 -2.33
N LEU A 132 -12.62 23.25 -1.97
CA LEU A 132 -11.68 22.44 -2.75
C LEU A 132 -11.79 20.97 -2.35
N VAL A 133 -12.53 20.20 -3.16
CA VAL A 133 -12.82 18.79 -2.87
C VAL A 133 -11.95 17.87 -3.72
N GLY A 134 -11.22 16.95 -3.06
CA GLY A 134 -10.47 15.88 -3.70
C GLY A 134 -11.11 14.51 -3.52
N LEU A 135 -11.08 13.70 -4.55
CA LEU A 135 -11.37 12.26 -4.48
C LEU A 135 -10.25 11.47 -5.15
N CYS A 136 -10.25 10.16 -4.96
CA CYS A 136 -9.48 9.29 -5.85
C CYS A 136 -10.16 9.16 -7.23
N GLY A 137 -9.40 8.81 -8.26
CA GLY A 137 -9.93 8.52 -9.60
C GLY A 137 -10.97 7.41 -9.61
N GLU A 138 -11.87 7.42 -10.59
CA GLU A 138 -12.99 6.46 -10.68
C GLU A 138 -12.56 5.00 -10.80
N GLN A 139 -11.37 4.76 -11.35
CA GLN A 139 -10.83 3.40 -11.56
C GLN A 139 -10.08 2.84 -10.35
N VAL A 140 -9.77 3.67 -9.33
CA VAL A 140 -9.11 3.20 -8.11
C VAL A 140 -10.12 2.89 -7.00
N PRO A 141 -9.81 1.92 -6.10
CA PRO A 141 -10.76 1.47 -5.07
C PRO A 141 -11.36 2.59 -4.22
N CYS A 142 -10.52 3.49 -3.67
CA CYS A 142 -11.01 4.63 -2.87
C CYS A 142 -11.98 5.52 -3.64
N GLY A 143 -11.73 5.77 -4.93
CA GLY A 143 -12.62 6.55 -5.77
C GLY A 143 -13.93 5.86 -6.11
N GLN A 144 -13.92 4.54 -6.28
CA GLN A 144 -15.14 3.74 -6.48
C GLN A 144 -16.04 3.79 -5.25
N PHE A 145 -15.44 3.55 -4.07
CA PHE A 145 -16.18 3.56 -2.81
C PHE A 145 -16.69 4.96 -2.42
N ALA A 146 -15.87 6.00 -2.65
CA ALA A 146 -16.28 7.38 -2.39
C ALA A 146 -17.49 7.78 -3.23
N ARG A 147 -17.49 7.45 -4.54
CA ARG A 147 -18.63 7.72 -5.41
C ARG A 147 -19.86 6.89 -5.06
N GLN A 148 -19.67 5.64 -4.65
CA GLN A 148 -20.77 4.82 -4.14
C GLN A 148 -21.41 5.45 -2.89
N ALA A 149 -20.62 5.99 -1.97
CA ALA A 149 -21.13 6.67 -0.78
C ALA A 149 -21.88 7.95 -1.16
N LEU A 150 -21.34 8.75 -2.09
CA LEU A 150 -22.01 9.95 -2.62
C LEU A 150 -23.34 9.62 -3.31
N ASP A 151 -23.36 8.58 -4.14
CA ASP A 151 -24.57 8.11 -4.82
C ASP A 151 -25.64 7.67 -3.82
N GLN A 152 -25.26 6.91 -2.76
CA GLN A 152 -26.17 6.49 -1.70
C GLN A 152 -26.71 7.68 -0.88
N ALA A 153 -25.89 8.72 -0.69
CA ALA A 153 -26.30 9.96 -0.06
C ALA A 153 -27.16 10.87 -0.96
N GLY A 154 -27.20 10.61 -2.27
CA GLY A 154 -27.85 11.47 -3.25
C GLY A 154 -27.12 12.80 -3.47
N VAL A 155 -25.80 12.84 -3.25
CA VAL A 155 -24.96 14.03 -3.34
C VAL A 155 -24.16 14.02 -4.64
N VAL A 156 -24.18 15.12 -5.37
CA VAL A 156 -23.29 15.37 -6.51
C VAL A 156 -22.19 16.30 -6.04
N ALA A 157 -21.05 15.73 -5.70
CA ALA A 157 -19.91 16.49 -5.19
C ALA A 157 -19.27 17.39 -6.26
N SER A 158 -18.81 18.57 -5.86
CA SER A 158 -18.00 19.48 -6.68
C SER A 158 -16.53 19.05 -6.58
N ILE A 159 -16.09 18.15 -7.48
CA ILE A 159 -14.76 17.53 -7.40
C ILE A 159 -13.75 18.35 -8.18
N ASP A 160 -12.71 18.88 -7.51
CA ASP A 160 -11.63 19.67 -8.11
C ASP A 160 -10.49 18.79 -8.61
N THR A 161 -10.14 17.72 -7.85
CA THR A 161 -9.04 16.84 -8.22
C THR A 161 -9.39 15.36 -8.08
N ASN A 162 -8.72 14.52 -8.89
CA ASN A 162 -8.84 13.08 -8.84
C ASN A 162 -7.44 12.46 -8.69
N GLU A 163 -7.17 11.87 -7.51
CA GLU A 163 -5.85 11.35 -7.17
C GLU A 163 -5.68 9.90 -7.63
N GLY A 164 -4.44 9.51 -7.89
CA GLY A 164 -4.09 8.17 -8.35
C GLY A 164 -4.25 7.09 -7.27
N ASP A 165 -4.21 7.48 -6.00
CA ASP A 165 -4.42 6.62 -4.84
C ASP A 165 -4.78 7.45 -3.60
N VAL A 166 -5.11 6.77 -2.48
CA VAL A 166 -5.58 7.46 -1.28
C VAL A 166 -4.46 8.19 -0.54
N ARG A 167 -3.20 7.72 -0.60
CA ARG A 167 -2.07 8.42 0.06
C ARG A 167 -1.79 9.77 -0.60
N ALA A 168 -1.91 9.85 -1.93
CA ALA A 168 -1.82 11.11 -2.65
C ALA A 168 -2.93 12.09 -2.23
N LEU A 169 -4.16 11.60 -2.01
CA LEU A 169 -5.29 12.40 -1.51
C LEU A 169 -5.02 12.88 -0.08
N VAL A 170 -4.60 12.00 0.82
CA VAL A 170 -4.26 12.32 2.22
C VAL A 170 -3.15 13.38 2.26
N THR A 171 -2.08 13.23 1.47
CA THR A 171 -0.97 14.20 1.43
C THR A 171 -1.43 15.61 1.07
N LYS A 172 -2.39 15.75 0.15
CA LYS A 172 -2.95 17.06 -0.20
C LYS A 172 -3.82 17.66 0.91
N LEU A 173 -4.58 16.82 1.62
CA LEU A 173 -5.34 17.24 2.80
C LEU A 173 -4.41 17.68 3.94
N GLU A 174 -3.35 16.92 4.23
CA GLU A 174 -2.30 17.27 5.20
C GLU A 174 -1.63 18.60 4.88
N ALA A 175 -1.39 18.86 3.59
CA ALA A 175 -0.79 20.12 3.11
C ALA A 175 -1.78 21.30 3.11
N GLY A 176 -3.07 21.08 3.36
CA GLY A 176 -4.11 22.11 3.26
C GLY A 176 -4.35 22.58 1.81
N GLU A 177 -4.01 21.75 0.82
CA GLU A 177 -4.30 22.01 -0.60
C GLU A 177 -5.75 21.69 -0.96
N LEU A 178 -6.44 20.94 -0.11
CA LEU A 178 -7.84 20.56 -0.22
C LEU A 178 -8.56 20.86 1.08
N ASP A 179 -9.83 21.22 0.99
CA ASP A 179 -10.71 21.46 2.14
C ASP A 179 -11.33 20.15 2.64
N ALA A 180 -11.62 19.21 1.72
CA ALA A 180 -12.20 17.92 2.07
C ALA A 180 -11.91 16.84 1.02
N GLY A 181 -12.03 15.59 1.46
CA GLY A 181 -11.99 14.41 0.62
C GLY A 181 -12.65 13.22 1.30
N ILE A 182 -12.94 12.15 0.56
CA ILE A 182 -13.39 10.88 1.15
C ILE A 182 -12.24 9.89 1.11
N VAL A 183 -11.85 9.42 2.30
CA VAL A 183 -10.74 8.49 2.52
C VAL A 183 -11.18 7.30 3.38
N TYR A 184 -10.32 6.34 3.65
CA TYR A 184 -10.62 5.28 4.61
C TYR A 184 -10.44 5.77 6.05
N ALA A 185 -11.18 5.18 6.99
CA ALA A 185 -11.03 5.49 8.42
C ALA A 185 -9.60 5.22 8.93
N THR A 186 -8.92 4.21 8.37
CA THR A 186 -7.52 3.91 8.69
C THR A 186 -6.56 5.01 8.27
N ASP A 187 -6.82 5.73 7.16
CA ASP A 187 -5.99 6.86 6.74
C ASP A 187 -6.10 8.02 7.73
N VAL A 188 -7.29 8.26 8.29
CA VAL A 188 -7.52 9.28 9.33
C VAL A 188 -6.80 8.89 10.63
N ILE A 189 -6.85 7.59 11.01
CA ILE A 189 -6.15 7.10 12.21
C ILE A 189 -4.63 7.26 12.06
N ALA A 190 -4.10 7.04 10.86
CA ALA A 190 -2.68 7.08 10.58
C ALA A 190 -2.09 8.51 10.52
N SER A 191 -2.91 9.53 10.25
CA SER A 191 -2.44 10.91 10.08
C SER A 191 -2.94 11.84 11.19
N PRO A 192 -2.04 12.46 11.98
CA PRO A 192 -2.43 13.46 12.96
C PRO A 192 -2.76 14.84 12.35
N GLU A 193 -2.53 15.05 11.06
CA GLU A 193 -2.70 16.31 10.36
C GLU A 193 -4.08 16.44 9.69
N ILE A 194 -4.92 15.40 9.78
CA ILE A 194 -6.29 15.41 9.27
C ILE A 194 -7.28 14.95 10.34
N GLU A 195 -8.54 15.39 10.20
CA GLU A 195 -9.65 14.97 11.04
C GLU A 195 -10.70 14.23 10.21
N GLY A 196 -11.33 13.22 10.81
CA GLY A 196 -12.37 12.41 10.16
C GLY A 196 -13.77 12.80 10.61
N ILE A 197 -14.66 12.97 9.64
CA ILE A 197 -16.08 13.18 9.86
C ILE A 197 -16.82 11.93 9.38
N ALA A 198 -17.64 11.35 10.25
CA ALA A 198 -18.37 10.13 9.94
C ALA A 198 -19.38 10.36 8.78
N LEU A 199 -19.46 9.40 7.87
CA LEU A 199 -20.50 9.39 6.85
C LEU A 199 -21.86 9.07 7.47
N PRO A 200 -22.98 9.54 6.85
CA PRO A 200 -24.34 9.17 7.29
C PRO A 200 -24.54 7.64 7.27
N ALA A 201 -25.31 7.12 8.23
CA ALA A 201 -25.54 5.70 8.39
C ALA A 201 -26.16 4.97 7.17
N ASN A 202 -26.78 5.73 6.26
CA ASN A 202 -27.33 5.20 5.01
C ASN A 202 -26.32 5.14 3.87
N THR A 203 -25.04 5.49 4.11
CA THR A 203 -23.93 5.42 3.14
C THR A 203 -22.95 4.32 3.52
N ASP A 204 -23.47 3.19 4.03
CA ASP A 204 -22.67 2.04 4.43
C ASP A 204 -22.15 1.32 3.18
N VAL A 205 -20.83 1.44 2.93
CA VAL A 205 -20.12 0.80 1.84
C VAL A 205 -19.29 -0.32 2.41
N ALA A 206 -19.64 -1.56 2.09
CA ALA A 206 -18.84 -2.72 2.52
C ALA A 206 -17.50 -2.75 1.78
N ILE A 207 -16.42 -2.57 2.51
CA ILE A 207 -15.06 -2.55 1.98
C ILE A 207 -14.31 -3.78 2.48
N THR A 208 -13.90 -4.62 1.54
CA THR A 208 -13.16 -5.85 1.83
C THR A 208 -11.83 -5.85 1.08
N TYR A 209 -10.76 -6.15 1.80
CA TYR A 209 -9.41 -6.27 1.30
C TYR A 209 -9.05 -7.74 1.11
N PRO A 210 -8.89 -8.20 -0.14
CA PRO A 210 -8.39 -9.53 -0.45
C PRO A 210 -6.86 -9.53 -0.61
N ILE A 211 -6.26 -10.69 -0.28
CA ILE A 211 -4.84 -11.00 -0.50
C ILE A 211 -4.71 -12.29 -1.31
N ALA A 212 -3.70 -12.38 -2.16
CA ALA A 212 -3.40 -13.55 -2.97
C ALA A 212 -1.89 -13.78 -3.09
N VAL A 213 -1.49 -15.05 -3.18
CA VAL A 213 -0.19 -15.45 -3.71
C VAL A 213 -0.28 -15.45 -5.23
N LEU A 214 0.70 -14.83 -5.90
CA LEU A 214 0.71 -14.73 -7.36
C LEU A 214 1.21 -16.03 -8.01
N THR A 215 0.66 -16.35 -9.18
CA THR A 215 0.94 -17.61 -9.89
C THR A 215 2.39 -17.70 -10.36
N ASP A 216 2.96 -16.58 -10.82
CA ASP A 216 4.33 -16.45 -11.32
C ASP A 216 5.30 -15.94 -10.25
N SER A 217 4.98 -16.17 -8.96
CA SER A 217 5.85 -15.81 -7.84
C SER A 217 7.23 -16.40 -8.03
N PRO A 218 8.30 -15.57 -7.95
CA PRO A 218 9.68 -16.07 -7.94
C PRO A 218 9.97 -17.00 -6.76
N ASN A 219 9.28 -16.80 -5.61
CA ASN A 219 9.50 -17.51 -4.36
C ASN A 219 8.20 -17.99 -3.72
N PRO A 220 7.49 -18.99 -4.32
CA PRO A 220 6.13 -19.36 -3.91
C PRO A 220 6.02 -19.86 -2.46
N ASP A 221 7.06 -20.49 -1.90
CA ASP A 221 7.06 -20.95 -0.52
C ASP A 221 7.19 -19.76 0.46
N LEU A 222 8.01 -18.77 0.13
CA LEU A 222 8.12 -17.52 0.91
C LEU A 222 6.85 -16.69 0.80
N ALA A 223 6.30 -16.57 -0.41
CA ALA A 223 5.01 -15.91 -0.65
C ALA A 223 3.92 -16.52 0.24
N ARG A 224 3.87 -17.85 0.33
CA ARG A 224 2.92 -18.56 1.17
C ARG A 224 3.16 -18.28 2.66
N THR A 225 4.43 -18.26 3.09
CA THR A 225 4.80 -17.97 4.48
C THR A 225 4.36 -16.56 4.89
N PHE A 226 4.60 -15.56 4.04
CA PHE A 226 4.14 -14.19 4.27
C PHE A 226 2.60 -14.08 4.27
N PHE A 227 1.95 -14.69 3.28
CA PHE A 227 0.48 -14.76 3.20
C PHE A 227 -0.14 -15.34 4.48
N ASP A 228 0.39 -16.48 4.95
CA ASP A 228 -0.10 -17.14 6.18
C ASP A 228 0.17 -16.29 7.43
N PHE A 229 1.28 -15.52 7.45
CA PHE A 229 1.55 -14.59 8.54
C PHE A 229 0.53 -13.45 8.59
N VAL A 230 0.16 -12.85 7.46
CA VAL A 230 -0.89 -11.81 7.39
C VAL A 230 -2.23 -12.33 7.95
N LEU A 231 -2.57 -13.58 7.65
CA LEU A 231 -3.80 -14.23 8.13
C LEU A 231 -3.69 -14.77 9.56
N SER A 232 -2.51 -14.82 10.15
CA SER A 232 -2.28 -15.30 11.52
C SER A 232 -2.88 -14.35 12.56
N ALA A 233 -3.04 -14.85 13.81
CA ALA A 233 -3.49 -14.01 14.93
C ALA A 233 -2.57 -12.77 15.13
N ARG A 234 -1.27 -12.89 14.85
CA ARG A 234 -0.33 -11.76 14.95
C ARG A 234 -0.55 -10.73 13.86
N GLY A 235 -0.67 -11.16 12.60
CA GLY A 235 -0.95 -10.27 11.48
C GLY A 235 -2.30 -9.56 11.63
N GLN A 236 -3.33 -10.29 12.05
CA GLN A 236 -4.66 -9.74 12.30
C GLN A 236 -4.69 -8.74 13.46
N ALA A 237 -3.87 -8.95 14.49
CA ALA A 237 -3.72 -7.97 15.59
C ALA A 237 -3.09 -6.66 15.10
N LEU A 238 -2.04 -6.73 14.25
CA LEU A 238 -1.40 -5.55 13.66
C LEU A 238 -2.37 -4.76 12.76
N LEU A 239 -3.19 -5.46 11.97
CA LEU A 239 -4.25 -4.82 11.17
C LEU A 239 -5.30 -4.13 12.05
N ALA A 240 -5.73 -4.78 13.12
CA ALA A 240 -6.69 -4.19 14.07
C ALA A 240 -6.10 -2.97 14.80
N ASP A 241 -4.82 -3.02 15.20
CA ASP A 241 -4.11 -1.89 15.81
C ASP A 241 -4.02 -0.69 14.86
N ALA A 242 -3.93 -0.93 13.53
CA ALA A 242 -3.99 0.09 12.49
C ALA A 242 -5.42 0.55 12.14
N GLY A 243 -6.46 0.02 12.82
CA GLY A 243 -7.85 0.43 12.63
C GLY A 243 -8.64 -0.37 11.58
N PHE A 244 -8.05 -1.40 10.97
CA PHE A 244 -8.81 -2.30 10.10
C PHE A 244 -9.78 -3.16 10.91
N ILE A 245 -10.93 -3.46 10.32
CA ILE A 245 -11.92 -4.37 10.88
C ILE A 245 -11.77 -5.77 10.28
N ALA A 246 -12.36 -6.77 10.91
CA ALA A 246 -12.43 -8.12 10.35
C ALA A 246 -13.17 -8.10 8.99
N PRO A 247 -12.79 -8.98 8.02
CA PRO A 247 -13.40 -9.05 6.71
C PRO A 247 -14.85 -9.54 6.74
#